data_aa62c07239f834c5585c6a069dcfe55c
#
_entry.id   aa62c07239f834c5585c6a069dcfe55c
#
_cell.length_a   1.000
_cell.length_b   1.000
_cell.length_c   1.000
_cell.angle_alpha   90.00
_cell.angle_beta   90.00
_cell.angle_gamma   90.00
#
_symmetry.space_group_name_H-M   'P 1'
#
loop_
_entity.id
_entity.type
_entity.pdbx_description
1 polymer ?
#
loop_
_entity_poly.entity_id
_entity_poly.type
_entity_poly.pdbx_seq_one_letter_code
_entity_poly.pdbx_strand_id
1 'polypeptide(L)'
;MKKRYLFAGASGVVAGAVATKLLTRPRDVSWPDSLNFIYHPEYSWFTTVDGARIHFQEAGNENAPPLILIHGFISSNLVWSDVFLPLAVAGFRVIAPDLPGYGYSDKPSDGEYTIEFQARAVLGLMDRLEIERATIVGASYGGAVAASMALDYPERVERLVLVGAVTNDEPKKKMLLQISRLPIIGDIVTPLFLGSRWVLRRRTKQMHRRLSRPIDERKLEARHHLLVTANVHRAMIRTARRWNANRIQRDARLISQPTMLIWGEEDTHIPIEEAFRLRDAIPNNRLVVFRNCGHLPPTESPEQFVEVIAGFLSEPLR
;
A
#
# COMPACT_ATOMS: atom_id res chain seq x y z
N MET A 1 -11.24 -31.61 -40.24
CA MET A 1 -11.47 -30.14 -40.08
C MET A 1 -11.33 -29.63 -38.66
N LYS A 2 -11.84 -30.29 -37.62
CA LYS A 2 -11.79 -29.76 -36.20
C LYS A 2 -10.38 -29.52 -35.64
N LYS A 3 -9.34 -30.28 -35.99
CA LYS A 3 -7.97 -30.10 -35.49
C LYS A 3 -7.28 -28.83 -36.03
N ARG A 4 -7.63 -28.36 -37.25
CA ARG A 4 -7.04 -27.12 -37.83
C ARG A 4 -7.53 -25.86 -37.12
N TYR A 5 -8.77 -25.82 -36.66
CA TYR A 5 -9.32 -24.67 -35.93
C TYR A 5 -8.78 -24.58 -34.51
N LEU A 6 -8.44 -25.70 -33.86
CA LEU A 6 -7.80 -25.71 -32.54
C LEU A 6 -6.36 -25.12 -32.59
N PHE A 7 -5.60 -25.45 -33.64
CA PHE A 7 -4.23 -24.91 -33.83
C PHE A 7 -4.28 -23.42 -34.20
N ALA A 8 -5.21 -22.97 -35.03
CA ALA A 8 -5.36 -21.55 -35.37
C ALA A 8 -5.78 -20.72 -34.16
N GLY A 9 -6.66 -21.22 -33.29
CA GLY A 9 -7.05 -20.58 -32.05
C GLY A 9 -5.90 -20.45 -31.04
N ALA A 10 -5.10 -21.51 -30.87
CA ALA A 10 -3.94 -21.51 -29.99
C ALA A 10 -2.85 -20.53 -30.48
N SER A 11 -2.58 -20.47 -31.78
CA SER A 11 -1.63 -19.54 -32.38
C SER A 11 -2.07 -18.09 -32.24
N GLY A 12 -3.36 -17.79 -32.38
CA GLY A 12 -3.91 -16.44 -32.17
C GLY A 12 -3.81 -15.98 -30.73
N VAL A 13 -4.04 -16.86 -29.77
CA VAL A 13 -3.88 -16.55 -28.33
C VAL A 13 -2.42 -16.31 -27.98
N VAL A 14 -1.50 -17.12 -28.50
CA VAL A 14 -0.05 -16.94 -28.27
C VAL A 14 0.45 -15.67 -28.94
N ALA A 15 0.05 -15.38 -30.18
CA ALA A 15 0.41 -14.13 -30.86
C ALA A 15 -0.15 -12.90 -30.14
N GLY A 16 -1.39 -12.95 -29.67
CA GLY A 16 -2.01 -11.91 -28.86
C GLY A 16 -1.28 -11.70 -27.53
N ALA A 17 -0.88 -12.77 -26.85
CA ALA A 17 -0.11 -12.71 -25.61
C ALA A 17 1.29 -12.12 -25.83
N VAL A 18 1.97 -12.50 -26.92
CA VAL A 18 3.27 -11.95 -27.30
C VAL A 18 3.15 -10.48 -27.68
N ALA A 19 2.17 -10.09 -28.49
CA ALA A 19 1.92 -8.70 -28.86
C ALA A 19 1.59 -7.86 -27.62
N THR A 20 0.74 -8.36 -26.73
CA THR A 20 0.43 -7.72 -25.46
C THR A 20 1.70 -7.52 -24.62
N LYS A 21 2.52 -8.57 -24.48
CA LYS A 21 3.78 -8.51 -23.72
C LYS A 21 4.79 -7.53 -24.33
N LEU A 22 4.79 -7.37 -25.65
CA LEU A 22 5.63 -6.40 -26.35
C LEU A 22 5.11 -4.97 -26.22
N LEU A 23 3.78 -4.77 -26.30
CA LEU A 23 3.12 -3.47 -26.20
C LEU A 23 3.06 -2.94 -24.75
N THR A 24 2.98 -3.86 -23.78
CA THR A 24 2.95 -3.52 -22.34
C THR A 24 4.29 -3.75 -21.67
N ARG A 25 5.40 -3.78 -22.43
CA ARG A 25 6.74 -3.88 -21.83
C ARG A 25 6.92 -2.76 -20.83
N PRO A 26 7.05 -3.09 -19.53
CA PRO A 26 7.32 -2.11 -18.51
C PRO A 26 8.63 -1.39 -18.86
N ARG A 27 8.65 -0.09 -18.74
CA ARG A 27 9.82 0.72 -19.00
C ARG A 27 10.73 0.68 -17.79
N ASP A 28 12.04 0.45 -17.98
CA ASP A 28 13.02 0.87 -16.99
C ASP A 28 12.99 2.39 -16.96
N VAL A 29 12.50 2.94 -15.86
CA VAL A 29 12.43 4.38 -15.68
C VAL A 29 13.58 4.78 -14.78
N SER A 30 14.45 5.64 -15.30
CA SER A 30 15.55 6.19 -14.51
C SER A 30 15.01 7.13 -13.43
N TRP A 31 15.75 7.28 -12.33
CA TRP A 31 15.38 8.22 -11.28
C TRP A 31 15.22 9.66 -11.78
N PRO A 32 16.13 10.23 -12.63
CA PRO A 32 15.95 11.56 -13.20
C PRO A 32 14.63 11.72 -13.98
N ASP A 33 14.22 10.71 -14.76
CA ASP A 33 12.98 10.75 -15.53
C ASP A 33 11.73 10.71 -14.64
N SER A 34 11.89 10.24 -13.39
CA SER A 34 10.82 10.11 -12.42
C SER A 34 10.54 11.37 -11.62
N LEU A 35 11.48 12.32 -11.54
CA LEU A 35 11.39 13.49 -10.65
C LEU A 35 10.12 14.32 -10.86
N ASN A 36 9.63 14.41 -12.11
CA ASN A 36 8.39 15.14 -12.44
C ASN A 36 7.12 14.46 -11.89
N PHE A 37 7.20 13.19 -11.52
CA PHE A 37 6.09 12.38 -11.01
C PHE A 37 6.12 12.19 -9.50
N ILE A 38 7.18 12.66 -8.83
CA ILE A 38 7.34 12.53 -7.40
C ILE A 38 6.76 13.77 -6.72
N TYR A 39 6.01 13.55 -5.65
CA TYR A 39 5.61 14.59 -4.72
C TYR A 39 6.70 14.72 -3.67
N HIS A 40 7.17 15.95 -3.42
CA HIS A 40 8.25 16.22 -2.46
C HIS A 40 9.56 15.48 -2.77
N PRO A 41 10.12 15.61 -3.99
CA PRO A 41 11.32 14.88 -4.40
C PRO A 41 12.55 15.22 -3.55
N GLU A 42 12.59 16.41 -2.94
CA GLU A 42 13.64 16.89 -2.04
C GLU A 42 13.74 16.10 -0.73
N TYR A 43 12.68 15.36 -0.38
CA TYR A 43 12.63 14.48 0.79
C TYR A 43 12.83 13.01 0.45
N SER A 44 13.20 12.69 -0.80
CA SER A 44 13.32 11.31 -1.30
C SER A 44 14.72 10.76 -1.13
N TRP A 45 14.81 9.57 -0.55
CA TRP A 45 16.05 8.87 -0.24
C TRP A 45 16.01 7.42 -0.67
N PHE A 46 17.17 6.80 -0.71
CA PHE A 46 17.33 5.38 -0.96
C PHE A 46 18.27 4.75 0.06
N THR A 47 17.94 3.56 0.52
CA THR A 47 18.85 2.71 1.31
C THR A 47 18.76 1.28 0.84
N THR A 48 19.67 0.41 1.28
CA THR A 48 19.65 -1.02 0.95
C THR A 48 19.27 -1.83 2.18
N VAL A 49 18.22 -2.64 2.04
CA VAL A 49 17.74 -3.58 3.06
C VAL A 49 17.71 -4.97 2.42
N ASP A 50 18.41 -5.93 3.00
CA ASP A 50 18.49 -7.33 2.53
C ASP A 50 18.79 -7.46 1.03
N GLY A 51 19.70 -6.61 0.52
CA GLY A 51 20.11 -6.59 -0.87
C GLY A 51 19.16 -5.88 -1.84
N ALA A 52 17.99 -5.44 -1.40
CA ALA A 52 17.04 -4.65 -2.18
C ALA A 52 17.17 -3.15 -1.86
N ARG A 53 17.20 -2.30 -2.88
CA ARG A 53 17.18 -0.86 -2.72
C ARG A 53 15.76 -0.41 -2.41
N ILE A 54 15.57 0.24 -1.27
CA ILE A 54 14.29 0.77 -0.78
C ILE A 54 14.28 2.28 -0.97
N HIS A 55 13.28 2.77 -1.67
CA HIS A 55 12.94 4.19 -1.73
C HIS A 55 12.07 4.55 -0.54
N PHE A 56 12.34 5.70 0.06
CA PHE A 56 11.47 6.28 1.09
C PHE A 56 11.53 7.80 1.04
N GLN A 57 10.51 8.43 1.57
CA GLN A 57 10.52 9.86 1.87
C GLN A 57 10.64 10.06 3.37
N GLU A 58 11.40 11.07 3.77
CA GLU A 58 11.61 11.43 5.17
C GLU A 58 11.53 12.94 5.36
N ALA A 59 10.75 13.39 6.35
CA ALA A 59 10.61 14.78 6.72
C ALA A 59 10.42 14.95 8.23
N GLY A 60 10.71 16.13 8.74
CA GLY A 60 10.65 16.46 10.17
C GLY A 60 12.02 16.44 10.85
N ASN A 61 12.03 16.72 12.15
CA ASN A 61 13.26 16.69 12.93
C ASN A 61 13.67 15.24 13.21
N GLU A 62 14.94 14.90 13.02
CA GLU A 62 15.48 13.55 13.26
C GLU A 62 15.28 13.03 14.69
N ASN A 63 15.23 13.95 15.67
CA ASN A 63 15.01 13.64 17.08
C ASN A 63 13.51 13.64 17.48
N ALA A 64 12.61 13.93 16.55
CA ALA A 64 11.17 13.87 16.80
C ALA A 64 10.65 12.41 16.82
N PRO A 65 9.50 12.16 17.47
CA PRO A 65 8.90 10.82 17.49
C PRO A 65 8.72 10.26 16.08
N PRO A 66 9.27 9.06 15.78
CA PRO A 66 9.22 8.49 14.44
C PRO A 66 7.83 7.93 14.11
N LEU A 67 7.37 8.24 12.89
CA LEU A 67 6.09 7.86 12.33
C LEU A 67 6.30 7.19 10.96
N ILE A 68 6.08 5.88 10.87
CA ILE A 68 6.26 5.12 9.64
C ILE A 68 4.91 4.95 8.93
N LEU A 69 4.81 5.41 7.68
CA LEU A 69 3.59 5.40 6.88
C LEU A 69 3.63 4.31 5.80
N ILE A 70 2.96 3.18 6.01
CA ILE A 70 2.99 2.01 5.13
C ILE A 70 1.79 2.03 4.17
N HIS A 71 2.04 2.12 2.86
CA HIS A 71 1.03 2.17 1.82
C HIS A 71 0.35 0.82 1.53
N GLY A 72 -0.77 0.86 0.81
CA GLY A 72 -1.56 -0.31 0.44
C GLY A 72 -1.11 -1.05 -0.83
N PHE A 73 -1.87 -2.08 -1.19
CA PHE A 73 -1.70 -2.85 -2.42
C PHE A 73 -1.97 -2.00 -3.67
N ILE A 74 -1.18 -2.17 -4.73
CA ILE A 74 -1.26 -1.39 -5.97
C ILE A 74 -1.13 0.13 -5.69
N SER A 75 -0.28 0.49 -4.74
CA SER A 75 -0.04 1.86 -4.30
C SER A 75 1.46 2.13 -4.14
N SER A 76 1.81 3.26 -3.59
CA SER A 76 3.15 3.70 -3.22
C SER A 76 3.03 4.73 -2.10
N ASN A 77 4.14 5.29 -1.63
CA ASN A 77 4.16 6.38 -0.67
C ASN A 77 3.36 7.62 -1.13
N LEU A 78 3.09 7.75 -2.43
CA LEU A 78 2.25 8.81 -3.00
C LEU A 78 0.88 8.95 -2.30
N VAL A 79 0.35 7.87 -1.72
CA VAL A 79 -0.94 7.93 -0.99
C VAL A 79 -0.88 8.86 0.23
N TRP A 80 0.30 9.11 0.74
CA TRP A 80 0.57 9.94 1.90
C TRP A 80 0.89 11.40 1.57
N SER A 81 1.02 11.76 0.28
CA SER A 81 1.51 13.08 -0.16
C SER A 81 0.78 14.28 0.43
N ASP A 82 -0.51 14.16 0.75
CA ASP A 82 -1.31 15.26 1.32
C ASP A 82 -1.09 15.43 2.83
N VAL A 83 -0.64 14.38 3.53
CA VAL A 83 -0.47 14.36 4.99
C VAL A 83 0.99 14.30 5.42
N PHE A 84 1.90 13.99 4.50
CA PHE A 84 3.33 13.78 4.78
C PHE A 84 3.98 15.01 5.44
N LEU A 85 3.99 16.17 4.77
CA LEU A 85 4.53 17.40 5.33
C LEU A 85 3.70 17.96 6.49
N PRO A 86 2.35 17.97 6.44
CA PRO A 86 1.55 18.37 7.60
C PRO A 86 1.86 17.59 8.89
N LEU A 87 2.11 16.27 8.80
CA LEU A 87 2.52 15.48 9.96
C LEU A 87 3.94 15.86 10.46
N ALA A 88 4.86 16.15 9.54
CA ALA A 88 6.19 16.64 9.92
C ALA A 88 6.11 18.01 10.62
N VAL A 89 5.27 18.92 10.13
CA VAL A 89 4.99 20.24 10.77
C VAL A 89 4.30 20.05 12.14
N ALA A 90 3.49 19.00 12.30
CA ALA A 90 2.88 18.65 13.58
C ALA A 90 3.88 18.10 14.61
N GLY A 91 5.16 17.98 14.27
CA GLY A 91 6.23 17.64 15.19
C GLY A 91 6.68 16.17 15.16
N PHE A 92 6.45 15.45 14.07
CA PHE A 92 6.87 14.04 13.90
C PHE A 92 8.02 13.92 12.92
N ARG A 93 8.88 12.90 13.11
CA ARG A 93 9.81 12.40 12.10
C ARG A 93 9.04 11.42 11.23
N VAL A 94 8.62 11.85 10.05
CA VAL A 94 7.72 11.09 9.17
C VAL A 94 8.53 10.36 8.12
N ILE A 95 8.39 9.03 8.07
CA ILE A 95 9.05 8.17 7.09
C ILE A 95 7.98 7.42 6.28
N ALA A 96 7.98 7.58 4.97
CA ALA A 96 7.03 6.94 4.06
C ALA A 96 7.77 6.06 3.04
N PRO A 97 8.00 4.77 3.32
CA PRO A 97 8.65 3.87 2.38
C PRO A 97 7.74 3.47 1.23
N ASP A 98 8.36 3.22 0.08
CA ASP A 98 7.80 2.32 -0.93
C ASP A 98 8.19 0.88 -0.56
N LEU A 99 7.21 0.02 -0.35
CA LEU A 99 7.46 -1.39 -0.05
C LEU A 99 8.19 -2.10 -1.21
N PRO A 100 9.03 -3.11 -0.95
CA PRO A 100 9.60 -3.95 -2.02
C PRO A 100 8.56 -4.42 -3.02
N GLY A 101 8.83 -4.20 -4.31
CA GLY A 101 7.88 -4.51 -5.38
C GLY A 101 6.97 -3.36 -5.80
N TYR A 102 7.01 -2.23 -5.10
CA TYR A 102 6.14 -1.08 -5.32
C TYR A 102 6.95 0.21 -5.48
N GLY A 103 6.28 1.26 -5.94
CA GLY A 103 6.84 2.59 -6.06
C GLY A 103 8.19 2.60 -6.78
N TYR A 104 9.16 3.30 -6.20
CA TYR A 104 10.54 3.39 -6.69
C TYR A 104 11.50 2.40 -6.01
N SER A 105 11.02 1.57 -5.08
CA SER A 105 11.79 0.47 -4.51
C SER A 105 12.05 -0.63 -5.54
N ASP A 106 13.12 -1.39 -5.31
CA ASP A 106 13.44 -2.56 -6.12
C ASP A 106 12.31 -3.58 -6.14
N LYS A 107 12.26 -4.32 -7.24
CA LYS A 107 11.24 -5.33 -7.50
C LYS A 107 11.89 -6.69 -7.78
N PRO A 108 12.52 -7.31 -6.74
CA PRO A 108 13.26 -8.55 -6.89
C PRO A 108 12.43 -9.64 -7.58
N SER A 109 13.02 -10.29 -8.57
CA SER A 109 12.30 -11.34 -9.33
C SER A 109 11.99 -12.58 -8.50
N ASP A 110 12.73 -12.81 -7.43
CA ASP A 110 12.65 -13.91 -6.46
C ASP A 110 12.01 -13.50 -5.13
N GLY A 111 11.67 -12.22 -4.95
CA GLY A 111 11.04 -11.72 -3.73
C GLY A 111 9.82 -12.52 -3.29
N GLU A 112 9.70 -12.73 -1.99
CA GLU A 112 8.61 -13.52 -1.39
C GLU A 112 7.26 -12.79 -1.48
N TYR A 113 7.24 -11.48 -1.31
CA TYR A 113 6.06 -10.61 -1.36
C TYR A 113 4.90 -11.06 -0.45
N THR A 114 5.22 -11.71 0.67
CA THR A 114 4.26 -11.99 1.75
C THR A 114 4.09 -10.77 2.66
N ILE A 115 3.12 -10.77 3.56
CA ILE A 115 2.93 -9.70 4.55
C ILE A 115 4.15 -9.64 5.47
N GLU A 116 4.64 -10.79 5.91
CA GLU A 116 5.82 -10.92 6.78
C GLU A 116 7.11 -10.45 6.08
N PHE A 117 7.25 -10.72 4.78
CA PHE A 117 8.37 -10.20 3.99
C PHE A 117 8.36 -8.67 3.96
N GLN A 118 7.19 -8.06 3.76
CA GLN A 118 7.05 -6.60 3.77
C GLN A 118 7.32 -6.02 5.17
N ALA A 119 6.85 -6.69 6.23
CA ALA A 119 7.12 -6.29 7.61
C ALA A 119 8.63 -6.29 7.91
N ARG A 120 9.36 -7.35 7.52
CA ARG A 120 10.83 -7.41 7.66
C ARG A 120 11.54 -6.30 6.89
N ALA A 121 11.06 -5.96 5.69
CA ALA A 121 11.65 -4.87 4.91
C ALA A 121 11.48 -3.49 5.60
N VAL A 122 10.32 -3.24 6.25
CA VAL A 122 10.11 -2.02 7.03
C VAL A 122 10.99 -2.02 8.27
N LEU A 123 11.12 -3.14 8.97
CA LEU A 123 12.02 -3.26 10.12
C LEU A 123 13.48 -3.01 9.73
N GLY A 124 13.93 -3.60 8.63
CA GLY A 124 15.27 -3.36 8.11
C GLY A 124 15.51 -1.91 7.70
N LEU A 125 14.47 -1.20 7.21
CA LEU A 125 14.54 0.25 6.99
C LEU A 125 14.69 1.00 8.31
N MET A 126 13.91 0.65 9.35
CA MET A 126 14.04 1.24 10.69
C MET A 126 15.46 1.04 11.24
N ASP A 127 16.05 -0.14 11.06
CA ASP A 127 17.42 -0.42 11.50
C ASP A 127 18.45 0.46 10.76
N ARG A 128 18.26 0.68 9.45
CA ARG A 128 19.11 1.58 8.65
C ARG A 128 19.01 3.04 9.04
N LEU A 129 17.88 3.45 9.59
CA LEU A 129 17.60 4.81 10.06
C LEU A 129 17.84 4.98 11.58
N GLU A 130 18.39 3.95 12.23
CA GLU A 130 18.66 3.90 13.67
C GLU A 130 17.39 4.16 14.50
N ILE A 131 16.22 3.70 14.01
CA ILE A 131 14.94 3.82 14.69
C ILE A 131 14.67 2.52 15.46
N GLU A 132 14.86 2.58 16.77
CA GLU A 132 14.61 1.42 17.63
C GLU A 132 13.11 1.08 17.71
N ARG A 133 12.25 2.09 17.86
CA ARG A 133 10.81 1.96 18.05
C ARG A 133 10.07 3.12 17.37
N ALA A 134 8.92 2.83 16.75
CA ALA A 134 8.14 3.84 16.03
C ALA A 134 6.63 3.64 16.18
N THR A 135 5.86 4.69 15.94
CA THR A 135 4.44 4.55 15.60
C THR A 135 4.32 4.07 14.15
N ILE A 136 3.57 2.99 13.96
CA ILE A 136 3.37 2.38 12.64
C ILE A 136 1.95 2.67 12.15
N VAL A 137 1.84 3.36 11.03
CA VAL A 137 0.58 3.67 10.34
C VAL A 137 0.48 2.86 9.07
N GLY A 138 -0.51 2.00 8.95
CA GLY A 138 -0.70 1.18 7.77
C GLY A 138 -2.07 1.36 7.12
N ALA A 139 -2.10 1.64 5.81
CA ALA A 139 -3.33 1.76 5.05
C ALA A 139 -3.62 0.48 4.23
N SER A 140 -4.84 -0.02 4.29
CA SER A 140 -5.29 -1.17 3.50
C SER A 140 -4.37 -2.40 3.68
N TYR A 141 -3.68 -2.89 2.64
CA TYR A 141 -2.67 -3.93 2.73
C TYR A 141 -1.50 -3.54 3.65
N GLY A 142 -1.10 -2.26 3.66
CA GLY A 142 -0.11 -1.74 4.61
C GLY A 142 -0.57 -1.86 6.07
N GLY A 143 -1.88 -1.86 6.32
CA GLY A 143 -2.45 -2.15 7.63
C GLY A 143 -2.21 -3.60 8.06
N ALA A 144 -2.26 -4.56 7.12
CA ALA A 144 -1.87 -5.94 7.38
C ALA A 144 -0.38 -6.06 7.72
N VAL A 145 0.48 -5.32 7.01
CA VAL A 145 1.92 -5.27 7.30
C VAL A 145 2.17 -4.67 8.69
N ALA A 146 1.53 -3.55 9.01
CA ALA A 146 1.63 -2.88 10.32
C ALA A 146 1.16 -3.77 11.47
N ALA A 147 0.03 -4.47 11.29
CA ALA A 147 -0.49 -5.40 12.28
C ALA A 147 0.42 -6.64 12.45
N SER A 148 1.04 -7.14 11.37
CA SER A 148 2.04 -8.20 11.45
C SER A 148 3.26 -7.75 12.24
N MET A 149 3.74 -6.50 12.04
CA MET A 149 4.82 -5.93 12.85
C MET A 149 4.45 -5.88 14.34
N ALA A 150 3.25 -5.42 14.67
CA ALA A 150 2.77 -5.33 16.05
C ALA A 150 2.65 -6.71 16.73
N LEU A 151 2.31 -7.75 15.97
CA LEU A 151 2.20 -9.13 16.46
C LEU A 151 3.55 -9.84 16.62
N ASP A 152 4.46 -9.64 15.65
CA ASP A 152 5.70 -10.41 15.55
C ASP A 152 6.89 -9.69 16.19
N TYR A 153 6.84 -8.36 16.30
CA TYR A 153 7.90 -7.48 16.79
C TYR A 153 7.32 -6.38 17.69
N PRO A 154 6.59 -6.77 18.78
CA PRO A 154 5.85 -5.81 19.61
C PRO A 154 6.76 -4.74 20.24
N GLU A 155 8.03 -5.04 20.48
CA GLU A 155 9.02 -4.11 21.03
C GLU A 155 9.40 -2.99 20.04
N ARG A 156 9.21 -3.21 18.73
CA ARG A 156 9.54 -2.25 17.67
C ARG A 156 8.37 -1.29 17.36
N VAL A 157 7.16 -1.60 17.85
CA VAL A 157 5.94 -0.83 17.59
C VAL A 157 5.49 -0.12 18.87
N GLU A 158 5.58 1.21 18.86
CA GLU A 158 5.15 2.03 20.00
C GLU A 158 3.64 2.19 20.05
N ARG A 159 3.06 2.57 18.92
CA ARG A 159 1.63 2.68 18.69
C ARG A 159 1.29 2.13 17.31
N LEU A 160 0.08 1.69 17.15
CA LEU A 160 -0.41 1.15 15.88
C LEU A 160 -1.56 2.00 15.36
N VAL A 161 -1.54 2.35 14.06
CA VAL A 161 -2.67 3.01 13.40
C VAL A 161 -3.06 2.21 12.16
N LEU A 162 -4.28 1.71 12.14
CA LEU A 162 -4.84 0.90 11.06
C LEU A 162 -5.87 1.70 10.29
N VAL A 163 -5.59 2.00 9.01
CA VAL A 163 -6.42 2.84 8.15
C VAL A 163 -7.07 1.97 7.06
N GLY A 164 -8.38 1.72 7.16
CA GLY A 164 -9.09 0.84 6.22
C GLY A 164 -8.37 -0.49 6.02
N ALA A 165 -7.85 -1.09 7.11
CA ALA A 165 -6.85 -2.14 7.07
C ALA A 165 -7.41 -3.47 6.59
N VAL A 166 -6.61 -4.20 5.83
CA VAL A 166 -6.85 -5.61 5.50
C VAL A 166 -6.49 -6.47 6.70
N THR A 167 -7.43 -7.26 7.16
CA THR A 167 -7.26 -8.13 8.35
C THR A 167 -7.58 -9.59 8.08
N ASN A 168 -8.11 -9.87 6.90
CA ASN A 168 -8.49 -11.22 6.46
C ASN A 168 -8.34 -11.38 4.93
N ASP A 169 -8.74 -12.53 4.45
CA ASP A 169 -8.63 -12.92 3.04
C ASP A 169 -9.86 -12.56 2.18
N GLU A 170 -10.87 -11.88 2.72
CA GLU A 170 -12.07 -11.48 1.97
C GLU A 170 -11.74 -10.64 0.71
N PRO A 171 -10.76 -9.71 0.73
CA PRO A 171 -10.38 -8.98 -0.49
C PRO A 171 -9.92 -9.87 -1.64
N LYS A 172 -9.42 -11.08 -1.37
CA LYS A 172 -9.05 -12.07 -2.40
C LYS A 172 -10.23 -12.51 -3.25
N LYS A 173 -11.44 -12.44 -2.73
CA LYS A 173 -12.66 -12.84 -3.43
C LYS A 173 -13.04 -11.87 -4.55
N LYS A 174 -12.42 -10.69 -4.61
CA LYS A 174 -12.62 -9.74 -5.72
C LYS A 174 -12.10 -10.34 -7.02
N MET A 175 -12.96 -10.32 -8.05
CA MET A 175 -12.71 -10.97 -9.35
C MET A 175 -11.34 -10.63 -9.96
N LEU A 176 -10.89 -9.37 -9.89
CA LEU A 176 -9.60 -8.98 -10.44
C LEU A 176 -8.44 -9.69 -9.72
N LEU A 177 -8.49 -9.79 -8.39
CA LEU A 177 -7.45 -10.50 -7.63
C LEU A 177 -7.48 -12.00 -7.90
N GLN A 178 -8.67 -12.59 -8.08
CA GLN A 178 -8.79 -14.00 -8.47
C GLN A 178 -8.17 -14.25 -9.84
N ILE A 179 -8.48 -13.41 -10.84
CA ILE A 179 -7.91 -13.51 -12.19
C ILE A 179 -6.39 -13.34 -12.15
N SER A 180 -5.89 -12.35 -11.40
CA SER A 180 -4.44 -12.10 -11.26
C SER A 180 -3.67 -13.29 -10.66
N ARG A 181 -4.34 -14.15 -9.88
CA ARG A 181 -3.75 -15.35 -9.27
C ARG A 181 -3.63 -16.52 -10.22
N LEU A 182 -4.41 -16.55 -11.30
CA LEU A 182 -4.38 -17.65 -12.28
C LEU A 182 -3.05 -17.63 -13.04
N PRO A 183 -2.35 -18.76 -13.14
CA PRO A 183 -1.15 -18.87 -13.99
C PRO A 183 -1.48 -18.48 -15.44
N ILE A 184 -0.53 -17.83 -16.11
CA ILE A 184 -0.62 -17.35 -17.50
C ILE A 184 -1.68 -16.25 -17.68
N ILE A 185 -2.93 -16.48 -17.27
CA ILE A 185 -4.04 -15.51 -17.42
C ILE A 185 -3.74 -14.24 -16.61
N GLY A 186 -3.33 -14.40 -15.35
CA GLY A 186 -2.95 -13.27 -14.50
C GLY A 186 -1.77 -12.47 -15.05
N ASP A 187 -0.79 -13.16 -15.63
CA ASP A 187 0.40 -12.55 -16.23
C ASP A 187 0.07 -11.71 -17.49
N ILE A 188 -1.05 -11.97 -18.16
CA ILE A 188 -1.54 -11.24 -19.34
C ILE A 188 -2.53 -10.14 -18.93
N VAL A 189 -3.53 -10.49 -18.12
CA VAL A 189 -4.64 -9.60 -17.79
C VAL A 189 -4.22 -8.49 -16.85
N THR A 190 -3.34 -8.77 -15.87
CA THR A 190 -2.92 -7.77 -14.88
C THR A 190 -2.21 -6.56 -15.50
N PRO A 191 -1.23 -6.72 -16.42
CA PRO A 191 -0.61 -5.58 -17.10
C PRO A 191 -1.60 -4.75 -17.92
N LEU A 192 -2.53 -5.40 -18.65
CA LEU A 192 -3.54 -4.71 -19.43
C LEU A 192 -4.47 -3.86 -18.57
N PHE A 193 -4.85 -4.40 -17.41
CA PHE A 193 -5.77 -3.71 -16.49
C PHE A 193 -5.09 -2.60 -15.73
N LEU A 194 -3.89 -2.83 -15.19
CA LEU A 194 -3.17 -1.86 -14.37
C LEU A 194 -2.45 -0.80 -15.20
N GLY A 195 -2.01 -1.13 -16.42
CA GLY A 195 -1.38 -0.20 -17.35
C GLY A 195 -2.36 0.75 -18.06
N SER A 196 -3.67 0.55 -17.91
CA SER A 196 -4.68 1.39 -18.55
C SER A 196 -5.01 2.62 -17.71
N ARG A 197 -4.70 3.84 -18.22
CA ARG A 197 -5.08 5.13 -17.58
C ARG A 197 -6.59 5.23 -17.37
N TRP A 198 -7.40 4.73 -18.32
CA TRP A 198 -8.85 4.76 -18.20
C TRP A 198 -9.33 3.89 -17.03
N VAL A 199 -8.79 2.67 -16.89
CA VAL A 199 -9.10 1.78 -15.77
C VAL A 199 -8.67 2.42 -14.45
N LEU A 200 -7.45 2.97 -14.40
CA LEU A 200 -6.93 3.64 -13.22
C LEU A 200 -7.82 4.81 -12.80
N ARG A 201 -8.20 5.68 -13.75
CA ARG A 201 -9.10 6.81 -13.51
C ARG A 201 -10.46 6.36 -12.99
N ARG A 202 -11.05 5.31 -13.61
CA ARG A 202 -12.32 4.75 -13.15
C ARG A 202 -12.24 4.20 -11.74
N ARG A 203 -11.15 3.50 -11.41
CA ARG A 203 -10.91 2.97 -10.06
C ARG A 203 -10.69 4.09 -9.05
N THR A 204 -9.91 5.10 -9.38
CA THR A 204 -9.73 6.28 -8.53
C THR A 204 -11.07 6.93 -8.23
N LYS A 205 -11.94 7.14 -9.23
CA LYS A 205 -13.31 7.64 -9.01
C LYS A 205 -14.14 6.75 -8.08
N GLN A 206 -13.98 5.42 -8.15
CA GLN A 206 -14.73 4.52 -7.29
C GLN A 206 -14.22 4.52 -5.84
N MET A 207 -12.91 4.68 -5.65
CA MET A 207 -12.30 4.77 -4.32
C MET A 207 -12.64 6.08 -3.62
N HIS A 208 -12.77 7.16 -4.38
CA HIS A 208 -13.11 8.51 -3.92
C HIS A 208 -14.52 8.90 -4.36
N ARG A 209 -15.49 8.04 -4.09
CA ARG A 209 -16.84 8.14 -4.67
C ARG A 209 -17.58 9.42 -4.33
N ARG A 210 -17.16 10.14 -3.28
CA ARG A 210 -17.76 11.39 -2.82
C ARG A 210 -16.78 12.54 -2.66
N LEU A 211 -15.59 12.44 -3.26
CA LEU A 211 -14.77 13.61 -3.35
C LEU A 211 -15.56 14.72 -4.07
N SER A 212 -15.91 15.75 -3.32
CA SER A 212 -16.39 17.03 -3.85
C SER A 212 -15.28 17.74 -4.64
N ARG A 213 -14.05 17.21 -4.62
CA ARG A 213 -12.88 17.72 -5.34
C ARG A 213 -12.66 16.95 -6.65
N PRO A 214 -12.25 17.60 -7.74
CA PRO A 214 -11.83 16.93 -8.96
C PRO A 214 -10.69 15.94 -8.70
N ILE A 215 -10.59 14.90 -9.53
CA ILE A 215 -9.41 14.02 -9.50
C ILE A 215 -8.18 14.88 -9.82
N ASP A 216 -7.17 14.80 -8.96
CA ASP A 216 -5.85 15.38 -9.24
C ASP A 216 -5.19 14.58 -10.37
N GLU A 217 -5.15 15.18 -11.57
CA GLU A 217 -4.58 14.56 -12.77
C GLU A 217 -3.07 14.32 -12.60
N ARG A 218 -2.35 15.17 -11.86
CA ARG A 218 -0.92 14.96 -11.57
C ARG A 218 -0.71 13.71 -10.73
N LYS A 219 -1.54 13.50 -9.69
CA LYS A 219 -1.51 12.26 -8.89
C LYS A 219 -1.88 11.04 -9.71
N LEU A 220 -2.86 11.17 -10.59
CA LEU A 220 -3.25 10.08 -11.48
C LEU A 220 -2.11 9.70 -12.41
N GLU A 221 -1.40 10.67 -12.97
CA GLU A 221 -0.24 10.44 -13.83
C GLU A 221 0.94 9.84 -13.07
N ALA A 222 1.27 10.38 -11.90
CA ALA A 222 2.30 9.83 -11.03
C ALA A 222 2.02 8.36 -10.69
N ARG A 223 0.78 8.06 -10.31
CA ARG A 223 0.35 6.68 -10.04
C ARG A 223 0.45 5.78 -11.27
N HIS A 224 0.02 6.27 -12.44
CA HIS A 224 0.13 5.52 -13.70
C HIS A 224 1.58 5.23 -14.05
N HIS A 225 2.47 6.24 -13.90
CA HIS A 225 3.91 6.10 -14.14
C HIS A 225 4.49 4.92 -13.33
N LEU A 226 4.17 4.83 -12.04
CA LEU A 226 4.63 3.74 -11.17
C LEU A 226 4.07 2.37 -11.57
N LEU A 227 2.82 2.32 -12.07
CA LEU A 227 2.16 1.07 -12.48
C LEU A 227 2.66 0.50 -13.80
N VAL A 228 3.43 1.25 -14.58
CA VAL A 228 4.03 0.80 -15.85
C VAL A 228 5.55 0.60 -15.76
N THR A 229 6.14 0.67 -14.57
CA THR A 229 7.56 0.39 -14.35
C THR A 229 7.88 -1.10 -14.45
N ALA A 230 9.16 -1.42 -14.74
CA ALA A 230 9.62 -2.80 -14.87
C ALA A 230 9.31 -3.63 -13.62
N ASN A 231 8.89 -4.87 -13.82
CA ASN A 231 8.60 -5.89 -12.80
C ASN A 231 7.46 -5.56 -11.79
N VAL A 232 6.84 -4.38 -11.82
CA VAL A 232 5.77 -4.02 -10.89
C VAL A 232 4.59 -5.00 -10.94
N HIS A 233 4.16 -5.41 -12.15
CA HIS A 233 3.06 -6.35 -12.29
C HIS A 233 3.40 -7.74 -11.74
N ARG A 234 4.67 -8.18 -11.91
CA ARG A 234 5.14 -9.45 -11.33
C ARG A 234 5.08 -9.42 -9.80
N ALA A 235 5.56 -8.34 -9.18
CA ALA A 235 5.48 -8.17 -7.74
C ALA A 235 4.03 -8.18 -7.25
N MET A 236 3.12 -7.45 -7.91
CA MET A 236 1.69 -7.42 -7.58
C MET A 236 1.01 -8.79 -7.71
N ILE A 237 1.30 -9.54 -8.79
CA ILE A 237 0.78 -10.90 -8.98
C ILE A 237 1.29 -11.83 -7.87
N ARG A 238 2.57 -11.75 -7.52
CA ARG A 238 3.15 -12.55 -6.44
C ARG A 238 2.53 -12.20 -5.09
N THR A 239 2.38 -10.91 -4.76
CA THR A 239 1.66 -10.48 -3.56
C THR A 239 0.24 -11.07 -3.55
N ALA A 240 -0.52 -10.95 -4.65
CA ALA A 240 -1.88 -11.48 -4.73
C ALA A 240 -1.94 -13.01 -4.55
N ARG A 241 -0.96 -13.75 -5.08
CA ARG A 241 -0.86 -15.22 -4.93
C ARG A 241 -0.51 -15.64 -3.50
N ARG A 242 0.34 -14.86 -2.81
CA ARG A 242 0.88 -15.17 -1.47
C ARG A 242 0.17 -14.42 -0.34
N TRP A 243 -0.88 -13.70 -0.67
CA TRP A 243 -1.68 -12.98 0.31
C TRP A 243 -2.28 -13.93 1.33
N ASN A 244 -1.98 -13.72 2.61
CA ASN A 244 -2.55 -14.44 3.73
C ASN A 244 -2.68 -13.49 4.94
N ALA A 245 -3.86 -12.89 5.09
CA ALA A 245 -4.15 -11.92 6.13
C ALA A 245 -5.05 -12.49 7.26
N ASN A 246 -5.53 -13.72 7.15
CA ASN A 246 -6.44 -14.31 8.13
C ASN A 246 -5.86 -14.39 9.54
N ARG A 247 -4.53 -14.50 9.65
CA ARG A 247 -3.84 -14.48 10.93
C ARG A 247 -4.12 -13.21 11.71
N ILE A 248 -4.18 -12.06 11.04
CA ILE A 248 -4.34 -10.76 11.69
C ILE A 248 -5.67 -10.70 12.42
N GLN A 249 -6.77 -11.09 11.77
CA GLN A 249 -8.09 -11.13 12.41
C GLN A 249 -8.13 -12.15 13.56
N ARG A 250 -7.53 -13.31 13.37
CA ARG A 250 -7.50 -14.38 14.39
C ARG A 250 -6.74 -13.95 15.64
N ASP A 251 -5.59 -13.28 15.46
CA ASP A 251 -4.64 -12.98 16.52
C ASP A 251 -4.74 -11.50 16.98
N ALA A 252 -5.70 -10.72 16.49
CA ALA A 252 -5.90 -9.30 16.83
C ALA A 252 -5.95 -9.03 18.34
N ARG A 253 -6.48 -9.97 19.13
CA ARG A 253 -6.50 -9.90 20.59
C ARG A 253 -5.12 -9.88 21.27
N LEU A 254 -4.07 -10.28 20.54
CA LEU A 254 -2.68 -10.29 21.01
C LEU A 254 -1.94 -8.97 20.75
N ILE A 255 -2.56 -8.04 20.00
CA ILE A 255 -2.01 -6.70 19.77
C ILE A 255 -2.12 -5.94 21.08
N SER A 256 -0.98 -5.68 21.71
CA SER A 256 -0.88 -5.01 23.02
C SER A 256 -0.67 -3.51 22.94
N GLN A 257 -0.22 -3.01 21.78
CA GLN A 257 0.08 -1.60 21.57
C GLN A 257 -1.20 -0.76 21.59
N PRO A 258 -1.15 0.48 22.11
CA PRO A 258 -2.22 1.45 21.89
C PRO A 258 -2.52 1.55 20.40
N THR A 259 -3.76 1.24 20.02
CA THR A 259 -4.15 1.11 18.61
C THR A 259 -5.23 2.10 18.25
N MET A 260 -5.03 2.84 17.16
CA MET A 260 -6.08 3.63 16.53
C MET A 260 -6.58 2.95 15.27
N LEU A 261 -7.89 2.81 15.15
CA LEU A 261 -8.59 2.33 13.97
C LEU A 261 -9.20 3.54 13.27
N ILE A 262 -8.84 3.79 12.00
CA ILE A 262 -9.40 4.86 11.19
C ILE A 262 -10.12 4.24 10.01
N TRP A 263 -11.39 4.59 9.82
CA TRP A 263 -12.20 4.04 8.73
C TRP A 263 -13.10 5.08 8.11
N GLY A 264 -13.19 5.06 6.78
CA GLY A 264 -14.25 5.81 6.10
C GLY A 264 -15.59 5.08 6.21
N GLU A 265 -16.65 5.83 6.54
CA GLU A 265 -18.02 5.30 6.65
C GLU A 265 -18.50 4.61 5.36
N GLU A 266 -17.99 5.08 4.21
CA GLU A 266 -18.38 4.62 2.87
C GLU A 266 -17.31 3.76 2.19
N ASP A 267 -16.43 3.14 2.96
CA ASP A 267 -15.40 2.27 2.41
C ASP A 267 -16.02 1.03 1.73
N THR A 268 -16.01 1.03 0.40
CA THR A 268 -16.48 -0.10 -0.42
C THR A 268 -15.40 -1.15 -0.70
N HIS A 269 -14.15 -0.90 -0.26
CA HIS A 269 -13.03 -1.81 -0.44
C HIS A 269 -12.86 -2.74 0.75
N ILE A 270 -12.82 -2.17 1.93
CA ILE A 270 -12.78 -2.89 3.22
C ILE A 270 -13.96 -2.35 4.04
N PRO A 271 -15.06 -3.11 4.13
CA PRO A 271 -16.27 -2.66 4.81
C PRO A 271 -16.01 -2.26 6.27
N ILE A 272 -16.77 -1.28 6.78
CA ILE A 272 -16.63 -0.74 8.13
C ILE A 272 -16.86 -1.81 9.21
N GLU A 273 -17.54 -2.89 8.88
CA GLU A 273 -17.73 -4.05 9.74
C GLU A 273 -16.42 -4.68 10.18
N GLU A 274 -15.38 -4.56 9.35
CA GLU A 274 -14.03 -5.01 9.72
C GLU A 274 -13.43 -4.13 10.83
N ALA A 275 -13.71 -2.82 10.80
CA ALA A 275 -13.30 -1.93 11.89
C ALA A 275 -13.99 -2.31 13.22
N PHE A 276 -15.27 -2.65 13.18
CA PHE A 276 -16.00 -3.08 14.38
C PHE A 276 -15.46 -4.40 14.93
N ARG A 277 -15.10 -5.36 14.06
CA ARG A 277 -14.47 -6.61 14.48
C ARG A 277 -13.11 -6.38 15.15
N LEU A 278 -12.28 -5.49 14.60
CA LEU A 278 -11.01 -5.13 15.21
C LEU A 278 -11.18 -4.38 16.53
N ARG A 279 -12.12 -3.45 16.61
CA ARG A 279 -12.47 -2.74 17.85
C ARG A 279 -12.83 -3.70 18.97
N ASP A 280 -13.62 -4.73 18.65
CA ASP A 280 -14.07 -5.71 19.62
C ASP A 280 -12.97 -6.74 19.99
N ALA A 281 -11.95 -6.88 19.13
CA ALA A 281 -10.86 -7.84 19.32
C ALA A 281 -9.61 -7.25 19.98
N ILE A 282 -9.16 -6.04 19.60
CA ILE A 282 -7.93 -5.44 20.11
C ILE A 282 -8.20 -4.81 21.49
N PRO A 283 -7.45 -5.17 22.55
CA PRO A 283 -7.78 -4.73 23.91
C PRO A 283 -7.69 -3.21 24.12
N ASN A 284 -6.62 -2.60 23.64
CA ASN A 284 -6.35 -1.16 23.82
C ASN A 284 -6.52 -0.43 22.49
N ASN A 285 -7.76 -0.13 22.11
CA ASN A 285 -8.04 0.51 20.84
C ASN A 285 -9.03 1.67 20.92
N ARG A 286 -8.98 2.52 19.91
CA ARG A 286 -9.94 3.59 19.66
C ARG A 286 -10.33 3.58 18.18
N LEU A 287 -11.62 3.58 17.87
CA LEU A 287 -12.14 3.69 16.51
C LEU A 287 -12.57 5.12 16.20
N VAL A 288 -12.08 5.65 15.08
CA VAL A 288 -12.51 6.94 14.50
C VAL A 288 -13.10 6.68 13.13
N VAL A 289 -14.37 7.01 12.95
CA VAL A 289 -15.10 6.88 11.69
C VAL A 289 -15.15 8.23 10.98
N PHE A 290 -14.62 8.30 9.77
CA PHE A 290 -14.66 9.47 8.91
C PHE A 290 -15.96 9.47 8.11
N ARG A 291 -16.85 10.43 8.39
CA ARG A 291 -18.12 10.59 7.67
C ARG A 291 -17.88 11.07 6.24
N ASN A 292 -18.72 10.63 5.31
CA ASN A 292 -18.61 10.97 3.88
C ASN A 292 -17.23 10.67 3.29
N CYS A 293 -16.53 9.67 3.80
CA CYS A 293 -15.19 9.27 3.40
C CYS A 293 -15.19 7.81 2.96
N GLY A 294 -14.45 7.52 1.91
CA GLY A 294 -14.27 6.18 1.36
C GLY A 294 -13.04 5.48 1.93
N HIS A 295 -12.27 4.82 1.04
CA HIS A 295 -11.19 3.92 1.45
C HIS A 295 -9.90 4.60 1.91
N LEU A 296 -9.66 5.87 1.54
CA LEU A 296 -8.39 6.55 1.77
C LEU A 296 -8.56 7.88 2.54
N PRO A 297 -8.90 7.84 3.84
CA PRO A 297 -8.98 9.04 4.69
C PRO A 297 -7.81 10.02 4.55
N PRO A 298 -6.53 9.60 4.43
CA PRO A 298 -5.42 10.52 4.28
C PRO A 298 -5.44 11.31 2.98
N THR A 299 -6.16 10.84 1.95
CA THR A 299 -6.32 11.53 0.67
C THR A 299 -7.66 12.27 0.59
N GLU A 300 -8.71 11.72 1.23
CA GLU A 300 -10.07 12.24 1.13
C GLU A 300 -10.36 13.33 2.15
N SER A 301 -9.73 13.27 3.32
CA SER A 301 -9.90 14.20 4.43
C SER A 301 -8.55 14.43 5.14
N PRO A 302 -7.54 14.98 4.44
CA PRO A 302 -6.17 15.04 4.96
C PRO A 302 -6.03 15.89 6.23
N GLU A 303 -6.74 17.01 6.32
CA GLU A 303 -6.68 17.89 7.48
C GLU A 303 -7.21 17.18 8.74
N GLN A 304 -8.37 16.54 8.65
CA GLN A 304 -8.95 15.74 9.74
C GLN A 304 -8.06 14.56 10.08
N PHE A 305 -7.44 13.93 9.07
CA PHE A 305 -6.51 12.80 9.31
C PHE A 305 -5.31 13.23 10.15
N VAL A 306 -4.68 14.36 9.81
CA VAL A 306 -3.53 14.91 10.55
C VAL A 306 -3.94 15.26 11.98
N GLU A 307 -5.08 15.91 12.18
CA GLU A 307 -5.60 16.27 13.51
C GLU A 307 -5.80 15.01 14.39
N VAL A 308 -6.45 13.97 13.84
CA VAL A 308 -6.71 12.71 14.54
C VAL A 308 -5.42 11.99 14.92
N ILE A 309 -4.44 11.93 13.99
CA ILE A 309 -3.13 11.31 14.26
C ILE A 309 -2.39 12.11 15.34
N ALA A 310 -2.26 13.43 15.18
CA ALA A 310 -1.54 14.27 16.13
C ALA A 310 -2.18 14.19 17.54
N GLY A 311 -3.51 14.20 17.62
CA GLY A 311 -4.24 14.03 18.88
C GLY A 311 -3.94 12.68 19.54
N PHE A 312 -3.96 11.59 18.79
CA PHE A 312 -3.65 10.25 19.31
C PHE A 312 -2.20 10.13 19.81
N LEU A 313 -1.26 10.75 19.11
CA LEU A 313 0.15 10.66 19.44
C LEU A 313 0.55 11.57 20.60
N SER A 314 -0.22 12.61 20.89
CA SER A 314 -0.02 13.48 22.05
C SER A 314 -0.51 12.89 23.38
N GLU A 315 -1.34 11.84 23.35
CA GLU A 315 -1.81 11.16 24.56
C GLU A 315 -0.65 10.39 25.22
N PRO A 316 -0.54 10.39 26.57
CA PRO A 316 0.48 9.60 27.26
C PRO A 316 0.30 8.10 26.96
N LEU A 317 1.41 7.37 26.88
CA LEU A 317 1.39 5.89 26.82
C LEU A 317 0.83 5.36 28.14
N ARG A 318 -0.26 4.64 28.08
CA ARG A 318 -0.90 3.98 29.24
C ARG A 318 -0.50 2.53 29.30
#